data_3315b34a7f046769a9d67ba1ebd1f3d6
#
_entry.id   3315b34a7f046769a9d67ba1ebd1f3d6
#
_cell.length_a   1.000
_cell.length_b   1.000
_cell.length_c   1.000
_cell.angle_alpha   90.00
_cell.angle_beta   90.00
_cell.angle_gamma   90.00
#
_symmetry.space_group_name_H-M   'P 1'
#
loop_
_entity.id
_entity.type
_entity.pdbx_description
1 polymer ?
#
loop_
_entity_poly.entity_id
_entity_poly.type
_entity_poly.pdbx_seq_one_letter_code
_entity_poly.pdbx_strand_id
1 'polypeptide(L)'
;EGHPLSAWYPGDEYVDWVGISLFGHLYASRLNAEADAVFEFARTHRKPVMIAETSPVHGIRSVDAWDDWFVRLFSLTYQKNVKAISFINADWSTYPIAVDLGWKDARLQNNRFVSEAWFTETGKERYLKASPELFETLGYTP
;
A
#
# COMPACT_ATOMS: atom_id res chain seq x y z
N GLU A 1 10.73 -17.72 16.18
CA GLU A 1 9.38 -17.32 16.65
C GLU A 1 9.31 -15.81 16.60
N GLY A 2 8.29 -15.27 15.86
CA GLY A 2 8.10 -13.82 15.74
C GLY A 2 7.61 -13.22 17.05
N HIS A 3 8.07 -12.03 17.39
CA HIS A 3 7.53 -11.30 18.53
C HIS A 3 6.10 -10.83 18.23
N PRO A 4 5.17 -10.83 19.19
CA PRO A 4 3.83 -10.31 19.00
C PRO A 4 3.87 -8.80 18.70
N LEU A 5 2.91 -8.28 17.94
CA LEU A 5 2.85 -6.85 17.59
C LEU A 5 2.88 -5.95 18.83
N SER A 6 2.26 -6.40 19.92
CA SER A 6 2.25 -5.67 21.20
C SER A 6 3.66 -5.47 21.82
N ALA A 7 4.64 -6.31 21.47
CA ALA A 7 6.02 -6.13 21.96
C ALA A 7 6.73 -4.93 21.32
N TRP A 8 6.24 -4.45 20.16
CA TRP A 8 6.78 -3.32 19.42
C TRP A 8 5.96 -2.04 19.59
N TYR A 9 4.82 -2.15 20.25
CA TYR A 9 3.86 -1.07 20.37
C TYR A 9 4.06 -0.29 21.68
N PRO A 10 4.50 0.96 21.65
CA PRO A 10 4.82 1.72 22.84
C PRO A 10 3.60 2.22 23.62
N GLY A 11 2.41 2.15 23.01
CA GLY A 11 1.15 2.63 23.58
C GLY A 11 0.39 3.57 22.66
N ASP A 12 -0.91 3.70 22.92
CA ASP A 12 -1.83 4.47 22.07
C ASP A 12 -1.48 5.98 22.02
N GLU A 13 -0.88 6.49 23.07
CA GLU A 13 -0.48 7.89 23.19
C GLU A 13 0.75 8.26 22.34
N TYR A 14 1.53 7.25 21.89
CA TYR A 14 2.75 7.45 21.11
C TYR A 14 2.60 7.09 19.63
N VAL A 15 1.49 6.50 19.25
CA VAL A 15 1.27 6.00 17.89
C VAL A 15 0.05 6.65 17.27
N ASP A 16 0.23 7.39 16.18
CA ASP A 16 -0.88 7.99 15.43
C ASP A 16 -1.40 7.05 14.32
N TRP A 17 -0.52 6.28 13.69
CA TRP A 17 -0.83 5.42 12.56
C TRP A 17 -0.20 4.04 12.70
N VAL A 18 -0.90 3.01 12.21
CA VAL A 18 -0.33 1.68 12.02
C VAL A 18 0.01 1.51 10.54
N GLY A 19 1.28 1.24 10.24
CA GLY A 19 1.78 1.01 8.89
C GLY A 19 1.98 -0.47 8.59
N ILE A 20 1.73 -0.87 7.35
CA ILE A 20 2.03 -2.21 6.83
C ILE A 20 2.63 -2.10 5.43
N SER A 21 3.67 -2.89 5.14
CA SER A 21 4.23 -3.03 3.80
C SER A 21 3.64 -4.26 3.10
N LEU A 22 3.07 -4.06 1.92
CA LEU A 22 2.40 -5.10 1.14
C LEU A 22 2.95 -5.15 -0.29
N PHE A 23 3.65 -6.22 -0.62
CA PHE A 23 4.22 -6.44 -1.95
C PHE A 23 3.64 -7.72 -2.59
N GLY A 24 4.37 -8.83 -2.52
CA GLY A 24 3.94 -10.13 -3.03
C GLY A 24 2.66 -10.67 -2.40
N HIS A 25 2.30 -10.21 -1.21
CA HIS A 25 1.08 -10.58 -0.50
C HIS A 25 -0.20 -10.39 -1.33
N LEU A 26 -0.21 -9.37 -2.21
CA LEU A 26 -1.38 -9.02 -3.02
C LEU A 26 -1.61 -9.94 -4.23
N TYR A 27 -0.68 -10.86 -4.53
CA TYR A 27 -0.93 -11.90 -5.56
C TYR A 27 -1.73 -13.09 -5.01
N ALA A 28 -1.80 -13.25 -3.70
CA ALA A 28 -2.64 -14.27 -3.08
C ALA A 28 -4.10 -13.84 -3.04
N SER A 29 -5.02 -14.80 -3.08
CA SER A 29 -6.46 -14.54 -3.00
C SER A 29 -6.91 -13.98 -1.64
N ARG A 30 -6.09 -14.18 -0.59
CA ARG A 30 -6.29 -13.66 0.76
C ARG A 30 -4.95 -13.23 1.32
N LEU A 31 -4.96 -12.23 2.20
CA LEU A 31 -3.79 -11.91 3.02
C LEU A 31 -3.44 -13.10 3.90
N ASN A 32 -2.15 -13.23 4.22
CA ASN A 32 -1.71 -14.17 5.23
C ASN A 32 -2.15 -13.70 6.64
N ALA A 33 -2.08 -14.61 7.61
CA ALA A 33 -2.54 -14.36 8.97
C ALA A 33 -1.79 -13.19 9.65
N GLU A 34 -0.49 -13.03 9.34
CA GLU A 34 0.32 -11.94 9.89
C GLU A 34 -0.17 -10.57 9.40
N ALA A 35 -0.43 -10.44 8.10
CA ALA A 35 -0.95 -9.18 7.55
C ALA A 35 -2.36 -8.87 8.09
N ASP A 36 -3.25 -9.87 8.17
CA ASP A 36 -4.58 -9.68 8.77
C ASP A 36 -4.48 -9.28 10.25
N ALA A 37 -3.52 -9.83 11.00
CA ALA A 37 -3.28 -9.48 12.40
C ALA A 37 -2.90 -8.00 12.58
N VAL A 38 -2.17 -7.39 11.64
CA VAL A 38 -1.85 -5.96 11.68
C VAL A 38 -3.11 -5.09 11.55
N PHE A 39 -4.01 -5.44 10.63
CA PHE A 39 -5.29 -4.72 10.49
C PHE A 39 -6.17 -4.86 11.72
N GLU A 40 -6.23 -6.07 12.31
CA GLU A 40 -7.00 -6.30 13.52
C GLU A 40 -6.40 -5.58 14.73
N PHE A 41 -5.07 -5.55 14.83
CA PHE A 41 -4.36 -4.80 15.85
C PHE A 41 -4.69 -3.30 15.76
N ALA A 42 -4.59 -2.72 14.57
CA ALA A 42 -4.93 -1.31 14.34
C ALA A 42 -6.39 -1.01 14.73
N ARG A 43 -7.33 -1.92 14.37
CA ARG A 43 -8.76 -1.80 14.73
C ARG A 43 -8.95 -1.79 16.23
N THR A 44 -8.30 -2.70 16.95
CA THR A 44 -8.39 -2.81 18.42
C THR A 44 -7.89 -1.56 19.12
N HIS A 45 -6.80 -0.97 18.60
CA HIS A 45 -6.20 0.26 19.11
C HIS A 45 -6.84 1.54 18.53
N ARG A 46 -7.88 1.41 17.67
CA ARG A 46 -8.55 2.54 16.98
C ARG A 46 -7.61 3.44 16.20
N LYS A 47 -6.56 2.85 15.61
CA LYS A 47 -5.58 3.59 14.80
C LYS A 47 -5.91 3.48 13.32
N PRO A 48 -5.75 4.58 12.56
CA PRO A 48 -5.83 4.52 11.09
C PRO A 48 -4.71 3.65 10.55
N VAL A 49 -4.99 2.96 9.43
CA VAL A 49 -3.99 2.13 8.75
C VAL A 49 -3.48 2.83 7.50
N MET A 50 -2.17 2.78 7.33
CA MET A 50 -1.46 3.16 6.12
C MET A 50 -0.81 1.92 5.50
N ILE A 51 -0.98 1.72 4.20
CA ILE A 51 -0.08 0.86 3.43
C ILE A 51 1.17 1.70 3.16
N ALA A 52 2.18 1.50 4.01
CA ALA A 52 3.38 2.32 4.07
C ALA A 52 4.28 2.13 2.85
N GLU A 53 4.30 0.91 2.31
CA GLU A 53 5.05 0.56 1.11
C GLU A 53 4.29 -0.49 0.33
N THR A 54 4.17 -0.28 -0.99
CA THR A 54 3.55 -1.28 -1.85
C THR A 54 4.02 -1.13 -3.30
N SER A 55 4.21 -2.26 -3.98
CA SER A 55 4.61 -2.31 -5.39
C SER A 55 4.40 -3.72 -5.94
N PRO A 56 4.00 -3.88 -7.21
CA PRO A 56 3.86 -5.18 -7.85
C PRO A 56 5.23 -5.77 -8.19
N VAL A 57 5.70 -6.73 -7.38
CA VAL A 57 7.04 -7.32 -7.50
C VAL A 57 7.25 -8.14 -8.78
N HIS A 58 6.19 -8.65 -9.40
CA HIS A 58 6.28 -9.35 -10.69
C HIS A 58 6.32 -8.38 -11.88
N GLY A 59 6.33 -7.07 -11.63
CA GLY A 59 6.31 -6.01 -12.63
C GLY A 59 4.92 -5.78 -13.22
N ILE A 60 4.85 -4.89 -14.20
CA ILE A 60 3.56 -4.44 -14.77
C ILE A 60 3.45 -4.61 -16.28
N ARG A 61 4.39 -5.32 -16.91
CA ARG A 61 4.39 -5.47 -18.39
C ARG A 61 3.30 -6.43 -18.91
N SER A 62 2.77 -7.31 -18.06
CA SER A 62 1.65 -8.19 -18.43
C SER A 62 0.38 -7.40 -18.71
N VAL A 63 -0.45 -7.90 -19.62
CA VAL A 63 -1.80 -7.35 -19.87
C VAL A 63 -2.71 -7.53 -18.66
N ASP A 64 -2.46 -8.55 -17.84
CA ASP A 64 -3.24 -8.89 -16.65
C ASP A 64 -2.73 -8.19 -15.38
N ALA A 65 -1.65 -7.40 -15.48
CA ALA A 65 -1.00 -6.80 -14.30
C ALA A 65 -1.96 -5.96 -13.43
N TRP A 66 -2.94 -5.30 -14.05
CA TRP A 66 -3.96 -4.55 -13.33
C TRP A 66 -4.83 -5.47 -12.47
N ASP A 67 -5.38 -6.51 -13.06
CA ASP A 67 -6.30 -7.43 -12.39
C ASP A 67 -5.58 -8.31 -11.37
N ASP A 68 -4.36 -8.72 -11.66
CA ASP A 68 -3.57 -9.61 -10.80
C ASP A 68 -3.15 -8.94 -9.49
N TRP A 69 -2.93 -7.61 -9.50
CA TRP A 69 -2.36 -6.96 -8.33
C TRP A 69 -3.10 -5.68 -7.92
N PHE A 70 -3.35 -4.73 -8.82
CA PHE A 70 -3.92 -3.42 -8.47
C PHE A 70 -5.38 -3.52 -8.03
N VAL A 71 -6.19 -4.35 -8.69
CA VAL A 71 -7.58 -4.60 -8.27
C VAL A 71 -7.61 -5.11 -6.83
N ARG A 72 -6.67 -5.96 -6.45
CA ARG A 72 -6.58 -6.48 -5.08
C ARG A 72 -6.12 -5.43 -4.09
N LEU A 73 -5.14 -4.59 -4.45
CA LEU A 73 -4.71 -3.46 -3.65
C LEU A 73 -5.88 -2.54 -3.31
N PHE A 74 -6.62 -2.09 -4.33
CA PHE A 74 -7.73 -1.17 -4.12
C PHE A 74 -8.91 -1.82 -3.41
N SER A 75 -9.23 -3.09 -3.72
CA SER A 75 -10.26 -3.85 -3.00
C SER A 75 -9.94 -3.97 -1.51
N LEU A 76 -8.69 -4.32 -1.18
CA LEU A 76 -8.22 -4.38 0.21
C LEU A 76 -8.32 -3.02 0.90
N THR A 77 -7.88 -1.97 0.21
CA THR A 77 -7.94 -0.58 0.70
C THR A 77 -9.37 -0.20 1.08
N TYR A 78 -10.35 -0.60 0.28
CA TYR A 78 -11.75 -0.34 0.55
C TYR A 78 -12.29 -1.19 1.69
N GLN A 79 -12.03 -2.49 1.66
CA GLN A 79 -12.53 -3.44 2.66
C GLN A 79 -11.97 -3.17 4.06
N LYS A 80 -10.70 -2.83 4.16
CA LYS A 80 -9.99 -2.57 5.43
C LYS A 80 -10.01 -1.08 5.83
N ASN A 81 -10.68 -0.22 5.05
CA ASN A 81 -10.76 1.23 5.30
C ASN A 81 -9.38 1.88 5.49
N VAL A 82 -8.42 1.50 4.63
CA VAL A 82 -7.08 2.08 4.62
C VAL A 82 -7.15 3.56 4.33
N LYS A 83 -6.40 4.37 5.07
CA LYS A 83 -6.44 5.84 5.01
C LYS A 83 -5.34 6.45 4.15
N ALA A 84 -4.24 5.74 3.96
CA ALA A 84 -3.14 6.20 3.12
C ALA A 84 -2.47 5.02 2.41
N ILE A 85 -1.95 5.27 1.21
CA ILE A 85 -1.16 4.32 0.42
C ILE A 85 0.09 5.05 -0.09
N SER A 86 1.24 4.44 0.12
CA SER A 86 2.50 4.84 -0.50
C SER A 86 2.88 3.81 -1.57
N PHE A 87 2.69 4.17 -2.83
CA PHE A 87 3.08 3.31 -3.97
C PHE A 87 4.51 3.61 -4.39
N ILE A 88 5.33 2.56 -4.48
CA ILE A 88 6.72 2.67 -4.92
C ILE A 88 6.79 2.44 -6.43
N ASN A 89 6.93 3.54 -7.19
CA ASN A 89 7.04 3.54 -8.64
C ASN A 89 8.50 3.33 -9.08
N ALA A 90 9.04 2.13 -8.88
CA ALA A 90 10.45 1.83 -9.08
C ALA A 90 10.70 0.73 -10.13
N ASP A 91 11.88 0.78 -10.72
CA ASP A 91 12.45 -0.33 -11.47
C ASP A 91 13.26 -1.21 -10.52
N TRP A 92 12.61 -2.22 -9.95
CA TRP A 92 13.24 -3.12 -8.99
C TRP A 92 14.38 -3.94 -9.61
N SER A 93 14.38 -4.14 -10.95
CA SER A 93 15.43 -4.89 -11.63
C SER A 93 16.80 -4.20 -11.61
N THR A 94 16.88 -2.96 -11.15
CA THR A 94 18.12 -2.19 -10.98
C THR A 94 18.71 -2.27 -9.56
N TYR A 95 17.99 -2.88 -8.62
CA TYR A 95 18.43 -3.02 -7.22
C TYR A 95 18.93 -4.45 -6.97
N PRO A 96 20.19 -4.66 -6.54
CA PRO A 96 20.77 -6.01 -6.40
C PRO A 96 19.90 -6.97 -5.59
N ILE A 97 19.46 -6.57 -4.40
CA ILE A 97 18.63 -7.42 -3.54
C ILE A 97 17.27 -7.77 -4.19
N ALA A 98 16.69 -6.86 -4.95
CA ALA A 98 15.42 -7.09 -5.63
C ALA A 98 15.60 -8.05 -6.84
N VAL A 99 16.74 -7.96 -7.53
CA VAL A 99 17.11 -8.88 -8.62
C VAL A 99 17.23 -10.31 -8.09
N ASP A 100 17.90 -10.50 -6.96
CA ASP A 100 18.05 -11.80 -6.31
C ASP A 100 16.69 -12.41 -5.89
N LEU A 101 15.72 -11.57 -5.55
CA LEU A 101 14.35 -11.94 -5.26
C LEU A 101 13.46 -12.10 -6.50
N GLY A 102 14.01 -11.88 -7.70
CA GLY A 102 13.27 -11.96 -8.95
C GLY A 102 12.26 -10.82 -9.19
N TRP A 103 12.43 -9.69 -8.49
CA TRP A 103 11.55 -8.53 -8.64
C TRP A 103 11.81 -7.82 -9.96
N LYS A 104 10.76 -7.25 -10.55
CA LYS A 104 10.77 -6.66 -11.89
C LYS A 104 10.36 -5.19 -11.87
N ASP A 105 10.41 -4.58 -13.04
CA ASP A 105 10.04 -3.18 -13.25
C ASP A 105 8.55 -2.95 -12.97
N ALA A 106 8.26 -2.14 -11.95
CA ALA A 106 6.93 -1.81 -11.47
C ALA A 106 6.49 -0.37 -11.82
N ARG A 107 7.27 0.35 -12.64
CA ARG A 107 6.97 1.74 -13.00
C ARG A 107 5.72 1.84 -13.87
N LEU A 108 4.71 2.58 -13.40
CA LEU A 108 3.39 2.73 -14.06
C LEU A 108 3.51 3.16 -15.53
N GLN A 109 4.47 4.01 -15.88
CA GLN A 109 4.68 4.49 -17.22
C GLN A 109 5.08 3.40 -18.25
N ASN A 110 5.44 2.21 -17.79
CA ASN A 110 5.84 1.09 -18.66
C ASN A 110 4.65 0.23 -19.13
N ASN A 111 3.44 0.55 -18.66
CA ASN A 111 2.21 -0.05 -19.16
C ASN A 111 1.11 1.01 -19.20
N ARG A 112 0.77 1.45 -20.43
CA ARG A 112 -0.22 2.51 -20.63
C ARG A 112 -1.58 2.17 -20.02
N PHE A 113 -2.05 0.93 -20.14
CA PHE A 113 -3.33 0.49 -19.58
C PHE A 113 -3.31 0.59 -18.04
N VAL A 114 -2.26 0.09 -17.39
CA VAL A 114 -2.10 0.19 -15.93
C VAL A 114 -2.03 1.65 -15.49
N SER A 115 -1.29 2.48 -16.22
CA SER A 115 -1.18 3.91 -15.93
C SER A 115 -2.52 4.63 -16.01
N GLU A 116 -3.28 4.41 -17.09
CA GLU A 116 -4.61 5.01 -17.28
C GLU A 116 -5.60 4.55 -16.19
N ALA A 117 -5.60 3.25 -15.87
CA ALA A 117 -6.44 2.69 -14.82
C ALA A 117 -6.06 3.23 -13.43
N TRP A 118 -4.77 3.38 -13.14
CA TRP A 118 -4.27 4.00 -11.91
C TRP A 118 -4.77 5.43 -11.76
N PHE A 119 -4.62 6.27 -12.79
CA PHE A 119 -5.09 7.66 -12.73
C PHE A 119 -6.61 7.77 -12.66
N THR A 120 -7.33 6.84 -13.30
CA THR A 120 -8.79 6.75 -13.17
C THR A 120 -9.20 6.43 -11.74
N GLU A 121 -8.54 5.45 -11.12
CA GLU A 121 -8.83 5.05 -9.75
C GLU A 121 -8.47 6.15 -8.76
N THR A 122 -7.23 6.66 -8.80
CA THR A 122 -6.76 7.71 -7.88
C THR A 122 -7.36 9.08 -8.19
N GLY A 123 -8.00 9.24 -9.35
CA GLY A 123 -8.78 10.41 -9.75
C GLY A 123 -10.10 10.58 -9.00
N LYS A 124 -10.62 9.55 -8.36
CA LYS A 124 -11.90 9.58 -7.63
C LYS A 124 -11.88 10.58 -6.48
N GLU A 125 -13.03 11.14 -6.12
CA GLU A 125 -13.19 12.17 -5.07
C GLU A 125 -12.71 11.73 -3.69
N ARG A 126 -12.75 10.43 -3.43
CA ARG A 126 -12.28 9.88 -2.15
C ARG A 126 -10.79 10.07 -1.88
N TYR A 127 -9.99 10.36 -2.91
CA TYR A 127 -8.56 10.58 -2.77
C TYR A 127 -8.27 12.08 -2.69
N LEU A 128 -7.54 12.49 -1.66
CA LEU A 128 -7.08 13.86 -1.56
C LEU A 128 -6.09 14.18 -2.69
N LYS A 129 -6.22 15.37 -3.23
CA LYS A 129 -5.35 15.86 -4.29
C LYS A 129 -4.28 16.76 -3.69
N ALA A 130 -3.10 16.75 -4.31
CA ALA A 130 -2.08 17.73 -3.99
C ALA A 130 -2.62 19.12 -4.30
N SER A 131 -2.63 19.98 -3.30
CA SER A 131 -3.02 21.40 -3.42
C SER A 131 -2.30 22.22 -2.34
N PRO A 132 -2.23 23.54 -2.49
CA PRO A 132 -1.69 24.42 -1.44
C PRO A 132 -2.43 24.26 -0.10
N GLU A 133 -3.73 23.93 -0.15
CA GLU A 133 -4.61 23.80 1.01
C GLU A 133 -4.62 22.38 1.61
N LEU A 134 -3.78 21.46 1.11
CA LEU A 134 -3.78 20.05 1.54
C LEU A 134 -3.51 19.92 3.04
N PHE A 135 -2.57 20.70 3.58
CA PHE A 135 -2.24 20.67 5.01
C PHE A 135 -3.42 21.10 5.88
N GLU A 136 -4.13 22.17 5.49
CA GLU A 136 -5.33 22.61 6.19
C GLU A 136 -6.44 21.55 6.10
N THR A 137 -6.63 20.95 4.91
CA THR A 137 -7.59 19.86 4.70
C THR A 137 -7.29 18.64 5.60
N LEU A 138 -6.01 18.39 5.88
CA LEU A 138 -5.56 17.32 6.79
C LEU A 138 -5.61 17.73 8.27
N GLY A 139 -6.00 18.97 8.59
CA GLY A 139 -6.10 19.49 9.96
C GLY A 139 -4.78 20.00 10.53
N TYR A 140 -3.76 20.19 9.71
CA TYR A 140 -2.51 20.84 10.12
C TYR A 140 -2.63 22.33 9.92
N THR A 141 -2.46 23.09 10.98
CA THR A 141 -2.29 24.55 10.89
C THR A 141 -0.80 24.88 10.84
N PRO A 142 -0.37 25.81 9.96
CA PRO A 142 1.03 26.24 9.91
C PRO A 142 1.48 26.93 11.21
#